data_64eace57884a396ebcfd46eff14aea3a
#
_entry.id   64eace57884a396ebcfd46eff14aea3a
#
_cell.length_a   1.000
_cell.length_b   1.000
_cell.length_c   1.000
_cell.angle_alpha   90.00
_cell.angle_beta   90.00
_cell.angle_gamma   90.00
#
_symmetry.space_group_name_H-M   'P 1'
#
loop_
_entity.id
_entity.type
_entity.pdbx_description
1 polymer ?
#
loop_
_entity_poly.entity_id
_entity_poly.type
_entity_poly.pdbx_seq_one_letter_code
_entity_poly.pdbx_strand_id
1 'polypeptide(L)'
;MPTEDGLSRTKPRSPSAAQEVQHVLGVHTRVTGLINTPSLCQGVTDGTYFIAGSQIQSRFGIAWQDAQPMYNAFNTVLGPNAPACADGGSYGDSTHLVIPPASRHTGGVNAVYADGSVHFVSQSIDTGNLNARQTINGRSKYGVWGALGSKSGGEVSPPPE
;
A
#
# COMPACT_ATOMS: atom_id res chain seq x y z
N MET A 1 -38.19 -49.46 -3.52
CA MET A 1 -38.11 -48.00 -3.66
C MET A 1 -36.97 -47.52 -2.77
N PRO A 2 -35.81 -47.14 -3.31
CA PRO A 2 -34.74 -46.53 -2.51
C PRO A 2 -34.98 -45.02 -2.49
N THR A 3 -34.91 -44.47 -1.29
CA THR A 3 -35.00 -43.07 -0.94
C THR A 3 -33.74 -42.31 -1.45
N GLU A 4 -33.96 -41.28 -2.20
CA GLU A 4 -32.91 -40.36 -2.65
C GLU A 4 -32.34 -39.60 -1.45
N ASP A 5 -31.09 -39.90 -1.08
CA ASP A 5 -30.31 -39.09 -0.15
C ASP A 5 -29.95 -37.76 -0.80
N GLY A 6 -30.57 -36.71 -0.26
CA GLY A 6 -30.32 -35.34 -0.63
C GLY A 6 -28.87 -34.95 -0.38
N LEU A 7 -28.05 -34.96 -1.42
CA LEU A 7 -26.76 -34.29 -1.45
C LEU A 7 -27.00 -32.79 -1.26
N SER A 8 -26.88 -32.37 -0.02
CA SER A 8 -26.73 -30.93 0.31
C SER A 8 -25.49 -30.41 -0.39
N ARG A 9 -25.68 -29.80 -1.56
CA ARG A 9 -24.68 -28.98 -2.20
C ARG A 9 -24.49 -27.76 -1.30
N THR A 10 -23.51 -27.83 -0.42
CA THR A 10 -22.99 -26.63 0.25
C THR A 10 -22.47 -25.71 -0.85
N LYS A 11 -23.27 -24.69 -1.14
CA LYS A 11 -22.85 -23.58 -1.99
C LYS A 11 -21.50 -23.09 -1.45
N PRO A 12 -20.45 -23.00 -2.28
CA PRO A 12 -19.19 -22.46 -1.81
C PRO A 12 -19.48 -21.09 -1.21
N ARG A 13 -19.03 -20.89 0.03
CA ARG A 13 -19.16 -19.62 0.73
C ARG A 13 -18.52 -18.57 -0.16
N SER A 14 -19.29 -17.56 -0.58
CA SER A 14 -18.74 -16.40 -1.26
C SER A 14 -17.58 -15.88 -0.39
N PRO A 15 -16.40 -15.62 -0.97
CA PRO A 15 -15.33 -14.97 -0.23
C PRO A 15 -15.91 -13.71 0.43
N SER A 16 -15.49 -13.43 1.65
CA SER A 16 -15.94 -12.22 2.33
C SER A 16 -15.57 -11.02 1.46
N ALA A 17 -16.38 -9.95 1.44
CA ALA A 17 -16.15 -8.78 0.61
C ALA A 17 -14.71 -8.21 0.74
N ALA A 18 -14.06 -8.45 1.88
CA ALA A 18 -12.66 -8.10 2.12
C ALA A 18 -11.66 -8.90 1.25
N GLN A 19 -11.97 -10.17 0.93
CA GLN A 19 -11.11 -11.02 0.09
C GLN A 19 -11.24 -10.68 -1.41
N GLU A 20 -12.25 -9.92 -1.80
CA GLU A 20 -12.45 -9.51 -3.19
C GLU A 20 -11.72 -8.20 -3.53
N VAL A 21 -11.23 -7.47 -2.53
CA VAL A 21 -10.50 -6.22 -2.75
C VAL A 21 -9.01 -6.50 -2.88
N GLN A 22 -8.49 -6.31 -4.08
CA GLN A 22 -7.04 -6.34 -4.30
C GLN A 22 -6.37 -5.25 -3.47
N HIS A 23 -5.24 -5.55 -2.85
CA HIS A 23 -4.54 -4.62 -1.97
C HIS A 23 -4.10 -3.33 -2.69
N VAL A 24 -3.93 -3.35 -4.01
CA VAL A 24 -3.59 -2.17 -4.83
C VAL A 24 -4.75 -1.18 -5.01
N LEU A 25 -5.98 -1.54 -4.60
CA LEU A 25 -7.18 -0.73 -4.83
C LEU A 25 -7.76 -0.11 -3.57
N GLY A 26 -7.21 -0.42 -2.41
CA GLY A 26 -7.76 0.02 -1.14
C GLY A 26 -6.70 0.37 -0.11
N VAL A 27 -7.15 1.01 0.96
CA VAL A 27 -6.35 1.33 2.13
C VAL A 27 -6.89 0.55 3.32
N HIS A 28 -6.05 -0.25 3.96
CA HIS A 28 -6.40 -0.93 5.20
C HIS A 28 -6.32 0.06 6.37
N THR A 29 -7.42 0.23 7.09
CA THR A 29 -7.48 1.17 8.21
C THR A 29 -7.21 0.47 9.55
N ARG A 30 -6.93 1.27 10.59
CA ARG A 30 -6.70 0.83 11.98
C ARG A 30 -5.45 -0.05 12.16
N VAL A 31 -4.43 0.16 11.35
CA VAL A 31 -3.13 -0.48 11.56
C VAL A 31 -2.29 0.41 12.49
N THR A 32 -2.39 0.16 13.78
CA THR A 32 -1.70 0.97 14.80
C THR A 32 -0.20 0.73 14.79
N GLY A 33 0.58 1.80 14.99
CA GLY A 33 2.04 1.72 15.08
C GLY A 33 2.79 1.90 13.76
N LEU A 34 2.12 2.27 12.68
CA LEU A 34 2.72 2.47 11.36
C LEU A 34 3.89 3.45 11.34
N ILE A 35 3.85 4.49 12.18
CA ILE A 35 4.95 5.46 12.25
C ILE A 35 6.26 4.82 12.74
N ASN A 36 6.17 3.84 13.62
CA ASN A 36 7.34 3.19 14.21
C ASN A 36 7.77 1.96 13.41
N THR A 37 6.81 1.26 12.79
CA THR A 37 7.02 -0.04 12.15
C THR A 37 6.15 -0.15 10.89
N PRO A 38 6.54 0.50 9.79
CA PRO A 38 5.78 0.44 8.53
C PRO A 38 5.55 -0.97 7.98
N SER A 39 6.44 -1.93 8.29
CA SER A 39 6.30 -3.33 7.88
C SER A 39 5.01 -4.00 8.36
N LEU A 40 4.34 -3.47 9.40
CA LEU A 40 3.03 -3.95 9.84
C LEU A 40 1.99 -3.93 8.71
N CYS A 41 2.14 -3.00 7.77
CA CYS A 41 1.27 -2.93 6.60
C CYS A 41 1.40 -4.15 5.67
N GLN A 42 2.54 -4.82 5.65
CA GLN A 42 2.74 -6.02 4.82
C GLN A 42 1.93 -7.21 5.34
N GLY A 43 1.63 -7.25 6.64
CA GLY A 43 0.86 -8.32 7.27
C GLY A 43 -0.65 -8.31 7.02
N VAL A 44 -1.19 -7.29 6.31
CA VAL A 44 -2.64 -7.15 6.09
C VAL A 44 -3.12 -7.79 4.79
N THR A 45 -2.24 -8.41 4.03
CA THR A 45 -2.51 -9.03 2.72
C THR A 45 -1.94 -10.43 2.63
N ASP A 46 -2.51 -11.25 1.76
CA ASP A 46 -1.98 -12.55 1.36
C ASP A 46 -1.03 -12.45 0.15
N GLY A 47 -0.69 -11.24 -0.28
CA GLY A 47 0.13 -10.94 -1.45
C GLY A 47 -0.67 -10.46 -2.66
N THR A 48 -1.98 -10.66 -2.68
CA THR A 48 -2.86 -10.19 -3.77
C THR A 48 -4.09 -9.50 -3.21
N TYR A 49 -4.70 -10.06 -2.19
CA TYR A 49 -5.93 -9.56 -1.58
C TYR A 49 -5.70 -9.21 -0.12
N PHE A 50 -6.50 -8.31 0.39
CA PHE A 50 -6.54 -8.09 1.83
C PHE A 50 -7.10 -9.32 2.54
N ILE A 51 -6.55 -9.64 3.70
CA ILE A 51 -7.01 -10.79 4.50
C ILE A 51 -8.46 -10.60 4.98
N ALA A 52 -9.17 -11.70 5.22
CA ALA A 52 -10.55 -11.68 5.68
C ALA A 52 -10.69 -10.91 7.01
N GLY A 53 -11.74 -10.10 7.12
CA GLY A 53 -12.00 -9.26 8.30
C GLY A 53 -11.29 -7.90 8.29
N SER A 54 -10.52 -7.61 7.25
CA SER A 54 -9.86 -6.32 7.07
C SER A 54 -10.86 -5.17 6.95
N GLN A 55 -10.55 -4.05 7.58
CA GLN A 55 -11.31 -2.80 7.41
C GLN A 55 -10.69 -1.98 6.28
N ILE A 56 -11.28 -2.09 5.10
CA ILE A 56 -10.74 -1.52 3.87
C ILE A 56 -11.58 -0.34 3.44
N GLN A 57 -10.89 0.70 2.98
CA GLN A 57 -11.50 1.86 2.35
C GLN A 57 -10.97 1.99 0.92
N SER A 58 -11.87 1.81 -0.06
CA SER A 58 -11.54 1.86 -1.48
C SER A 58 -11.84 3.24 -2.05
N ARG A 59 -11.06 4.25 -1.64
CA ARG A 59 -11.28 5.63 -2.10
C ARG A 59 -10.04 6.28 -2.71
N PHE A 60 -9.01 5.52 -2.98
CA PHE A 60 -7.83 6.05 -3.62
C PHE A 60 -8.18 6.61 -5.01
N GLY A 61 -7.83 7.86 -5.25
CA GLY A 61 -8.06 8.52 -6.54
C GLY A 61 -9.50 9.03 -6.82
N ILE A 62 -10.45 8.94 -5.88
CA ILE A 62 -11.84 9.35 -6.15
C ILE A 62 -12.13 10.84 -5.97
N ALA A 63 -11.29 11.56 -5.28
CA ALA A 63 -11.49 12.98 -4.94
C ALA A 63 -10.21 13.77 -5.24
N TRP A 64 -9.98 14.04 -6.53
CA TRP A 64 -8.78 14.75 -6.99
C TRP A 64 -8.65 16.18 -6.43
N GLN A 65 -9.77 16.82 -6.08
CA GLN A 65 -9.81 18.16 -5.50
C GLN A 65 -9.59 18.17 -3.98
N ASP A 66 -9.60 17.01 -3.34
CA ASP A 66 -9.39 16.89 -1.89
C ASP A 66 -7.90 16.64 -1.63
N ALA A 67 -7.27 17.52 -0.85
CA ALA A 67 -5.85 17.46 -0.56
C ALA A 67 -5.45 16.37 0.46
N GLN A 68 -6.35 15.51 0.87
CA GLN A 68 -6.02 14.41 1.77
C GLN A 68 -5.13 13.37 1.08
N PRO A 69 -4.00 12.98 1.68
CA PRO A 69 -3.01 12.12 1.03
C PRO A 69 -3.57 10.80 0.50
N MET A 70 -4.54 10.20 1.18
CA MET A 70 -5.12 8.93 0.74
C MET A 70 -5.98 9.02 -0.53
N TYR A 71 -6.27 10.23 -1.02
CA TYR A 71 -7.00 10.40 -2.28
C TYR A 71 -6.09 10.59 -3.49
N ASN A 72 -5.00 11.34 -3.32
CA ASN A 72 -4.21 11.82 -4.46
C ASN A 72 -2.70 11.89 -4.22
N ALA A 73 -2.20 11.31 -3.14
CA ALA A 73 -0.78 11.29 -2.84
C ALA A 73 -0.27 9.86 -2.61
N PHE A 74 1.04 9.70 -2.65
CA PHE A 74 1.73 8.49 -2.22
C PHE A 74 2.98 8.85 -1.42
N ASN A 75 3.55 7.89 -0.71
CA ASN A 75 4.84 8.03 -0.07
C ASN A 75 5.79 6.89 -0.46
N THR A 76 7.08 7.13 -0.25
CA THR A 76 8.15 6.21 -0.63
C THR A 76 8.64 5.38 0.56
N VAL A 77 7.72 4.78 1.29
CA VAL A 77 8.00 3.91 2.43
C VAL A 77 8.01 2.44 1.99
N LEU A 78 6.86 1.92 1.59
CA LEU A 78 6.75 0.61 0.96
C LEU A 78 6.93 0.74 -0.56
N GLY A 79 7.47 -0.29 -1.17
CA GLY A 79 7.67 -0.34 -2.62
C GLY A 79 6.37 -0.27 -3.41
N PRO A 80 6.44 0.05 -4.71
CA PRO A 80 5.29 0.05 -5.58
C PRO A 80 4.46 -1.24 -5.49
N ASN A 81 3.15 -1.11 -5.63
CA ASN A 81 2.20 -2.22 -5.57
C ASN A 81 2.13 -2.96 -4.22
N ALA A 82 2.78 -2.47 -3.17
CA ALA A 82 2.58 -2.97 -1.81
C ALA A 82 1.21 -2.51 -1.25
N PRO A 83 0.71 -3.12 -0.17
CA PRO A 83 -0.55 -2.70 0.46
C PRO A 83 -0.45 -1.29 1.03
N ALA A 84 -1.55 -0.54 0.96
CA ALA A 84 -1.67 0.76 1.59
C ALA A 84 -2.38 0.65 2.94
N CYS A 85 -1.90 1.39 3.95
CA CYS A 85 -2.42 1.35 5.31
C CYS A 85 -2.54 2.73 5.94
N ALA A 86 -3.50 2.83 6.86
CA ALA A 86 -3.73 3.99 7.71
C ALA A 86 -3.83 3.56 9.19
N ASP A 87 -3.30 4.37 10.10
CA ASP A 87 -3.40 4.11 11.54
C ASP A 87 -4.78 4.47 12.12
N GLY A 88 -5.50 5.40 11.50
CA GLY A 88 -6.85 5.78 11.87
C GLY A 88 -7.94 4.89 11.28
N GLY A 89 -9.16 5.09 11.77
CA GLY A 89 -10.34 4.32 11.37
C GLY A 89 -11.20 4.98 10.31
N SER A 90 -10.93 6.23 9.96
CA SER A 90 -11.69 6.99 8.97
C SER A 90 -10.80 7.64 7.93
N TYR A 91 -11.43 8.10 6.85
CA TYR A 91 -10.75 8.80 5.78
C TYR A 91 -10.08 10.07 6.27
N GLY A 92 -8.91 10.31 5.77
CA GLY A 92 -8.22 11.58 5.89
C GLY A 92 -7.76 11.98 7.28
N ASP A 93 -8.37 11.43 8.31
CA ASP A 93 -8.06 11.78 9.70
C ASP A 93 -6.95 10.92 10.28
N SER A 94 -6.33 10.07 9.47
CA SER A 94 -5.21 9.25 9.91
C SER A 94 -3.94 10.09 10.00
N THR A 95 -3.33 10.09 11.18
CA THR A 95 -2.11 10.86 11.45
C THR A 95 -0.91 10.27 10.72
N HIS A 96 -0.90 8.93 10.53
CA HIS A 96 0.18 8.22 9.87
C HIS A 96 -0.37 7.31 8.78
N LEU A 97 0.27 7.38 7.63
CA LEU A 97 -0.11 6.66 6.43
C LEU A 97 1.10 5.98 5.81
N VAL A 98 0.89 4.78 5.29
CA VAL A 98 1.79 4.11 4.38
C VAL A 98 1.00 3.88 3.09
N ILE A 99 1.30 4.68 2.07
CA ILE A 99 0.54 4.72 0.82
C ILE A 99 1.53 4.59 -0.34
N PRO A 100 1.89 3.38 -0.76
CA PRO A 100 2.73 3.18 -1.94
C PRO A 100 1.96 3.53 -3.22
N PRO A 101 2.64 3.94 -4.30
CA PRO A 101 2.01 4.06 -5.59
C PRO A 101 1.60 2.68 -6.09
N ALA A 102 0.47 2.60 -6.78
CA ALA A 102 -0.06 1.35 -7.31
C ALA A 102 -0.38 1.46 -8.80
N SER A 103 -0.13 0.39 -9.53
CA SER A 103 -0.41 0.25 -10.95
C SER A 103 -0.77 -1.20 -11.26
N ARG A 104 -1.58 -1.40 -12.30
CA ARG A 104 -1.88 -2.74 -12.84
C ARG A 104 -0.84 -3.23 -13.85
N HIS A 105 0.22 -2.45 -14.08
CA HIS A 105 1.35 -2.89 -14.89
C HIS A 105 2.17 -3.93 -14.14
N THR A 106 2.66 -4.92 -14.86
CA THR A 106 3.46 -6.00 -14.27
C THR A 106 4.78 -5.46 -13.73
N GLY A 107 5.04 -5.72 -12.46
CA GLY A 107 6.35 -5.56 -11.84
C GLY A 107 6.68 -4.17 -11.30
N GLY A 108 5.80 -3.15 -11.46
CA GLY A 108 6.10 -1.82 -10.93
C GLY A 108 5.17 -0.72 -11.40
N VAL A 109 5.62 0.50 -11.30
CA VAL A 109 4.89 1.73 -11.70
C VAL A 109 5.77 2.65 -12.54
N ASN A 110 5.16 3.47 -13.38
CA ASN A 110 5.84 4.61 -14.00
C ASN A 110 5.69 5.83 -13.08
N ALA A 111 6.80 6.47 -12.75
CA ALA A 111 6.84 7.66 -11.93
C ALA A 111 7.43 8.84 -12.71
N VAL A 112 6.83 10.03 -12.56
CA VAL A 112 7.37 11.29 -13.06
C VAL A 112 8.23 11.91 -11.98
N TYR A 113 9.43 12.29 -12.34
CA TYR A 113 10.38 12.95 -11.44
C TYR A 113 10.24 14.48 -11.55
N ALA A 114 10.83 15.19 -10.60
CA ALA A 114 10.75 16.66 -10.53
C ALA A 114 11.39 17.39 -11.73
N ASP A 115 12.29 16.73 -12.45
CA ASP A 115 12.89 17.21 -13.69
C ASP A 115 12.05 16.97 -14.94
N GLY A 116 10.88 16.32 -14.78
CA GLY A 116 9.96 15.94 -15.85
C GLY A 116 10.29 14.62 -16.54
N SER A 117 11.36 13.92 -16.15
CA SER A 117 11.66 12.58 -16.66
C SER A 117 10.66 11.54 -16.13
N VAL A 118 10.45 10.47 -16.91
CA VAL A 118 9.57 9.35 -16.53
C VAL A 118 10.41 8.09 -16.46
N HIS A 119 10.38 7.43 -15.31
CA HIS A 119 11.09 6.19 -15.08
C HIS A 119 10.17 5.09 -14.60
N PHE A 120 10.44 3.87 -15.02
CA PHE A 120 9.81 2.69 -14.45
C PHE A 120 10.47 2.39 -13.10
N VAL A 121 9.67 2.25 -12.06
CA VAL A 121 10.13 1.88 -10.73
C VAL A 121 9.64 0.47 -10.42
N SER A 122 10.58 -0.45 -10.24
CA SER A 122 10.27 -1.84 -9.90
C SER A 122 9.64 -1.97 -8.51
N GLN A 123 8.70 -2.88 -8.36
CA GLN A 123 8.16 -3.25 -7.04
C GLN A 123 9.19 -3.91 -6.12
N SER A 124 10.31 -4.39 -6.67
CA SER A 124 11.45 -4.97 -5.92
C SER A 124 12.52 -3.94 -5.55
N ILE A 125 12.26 -2.65 -5.77
CA ILE A 125 13.20 -1.59 -5.37
C ILE A 125 13.57 -1.71 -3.89
N ASP A 126 14.82 -1.40 -3.55
CA ASP A 126 15.27 -1.42 -2.15
C ASP A 126 14.48 -0.42 -1.29
N THR A 127 13.78 -0.96 -0.31
CA THR A 127 12.99 -0.21 0.68
C THR A 127 13.64 -0.13 2.05
N GLY A 128 14.89 -0.56 2.19
CA GLY A 128 15.69 -0.44 3.40
C GLY A 128 15.05 -1.05 4.65
N ASN A 129 15.07 -0.31 5.76
CA ASN A 129 14.61 -0.83 7.05
C ASN A 129 13.16 -0.40 7.35
N LEU A 130 12.20 -1.24 7.00
CA LEU A 130 10.77 -1.02 7.25
C LEU A 130 10.34 -1.16 8.72
N ASN A 131 11.25 -1.59 9.61
CA ASN A 131 11.03 -1.62 11.07
C ASN A 131 11.58 -0.37 11.77
N ALA A 132 12.05 0.61 11.02
CA ALA A 132 12.52 1.86 11.55
C ALA A 132 11.41 2.92 11.53
N ARG A 133 11.39 3.77 12.56
CA ARG A 133 10.46 4.90 12.65
C ARG A 133 10.61 5.83 11.45
N GLN A 134 9.48 6.26 10.90
CA GLN A 134 9.41 7.32 9.89
C GLN A 134 10.06 8.61 10.42
N THR A 135 10.90 9.22 9.61
CA THR A 135 11.60 10.47 9.95
C THR A 135 11.02 11.64 9.18
N ILE A 136 10.93 12.79 9.84
CA ILE A 136 10.46 14.03 9.22
C ILE A 136 11.64 14.78 8.57
N ASN A 137 12.84 14.61 9.11
CA ASN A 137 14.05 15.29 8.69
C ASN A 137 15.22 14.30 8.59
N GLY A 138 16.21 14.65 7.76
CA GLY A 138 17.43 13.87 7.54
C GLY A 138 17.22 12.72 6.55
N ARG A 139 18.20 11.82 6.52
CA ARG A 139 18.23 10.70 5.58
C ARG A 139 17.08 9.74 5.81
N SER A 140 16.47 9.29 4.72
CA SER A 140 15.47 8.24 4.75
C SER A 140 16.09 6.92 5.22
N LYS A 141 15.33 6.13 5.98
CA LYS A 141 15.71 4.77 6.39
C LYS A 141 15.20 3.70 5.42
N TYR A 142 14.49 4.13 4.38
CA TYR A 142 13.77 3.26 3.46
C TYR A 142 14.50 3.05 2.15
N GLY A 143 15.81 2.85 2.23
CA GLY A 143 16.66 2.46 1.12
C GLY A 143 16.65 3.45 -0.05
N VAL A 144 16.86 2.92 -1.24
CA VAL A 144 16.83 3.69 -2.49
C VAL A 144 15.46 4.34 -2.70
N TRP A 145 14.39 3.59 -2.44
CA TRP A 145 13.03 4.09 -2.62
C TRP A 145 12.75 5.32 -1.75
N GLY A 146 13.10 5.25 -0.47
CA GLY A 146 12.94 6.36 0.45
C GLY A 146 13.79 7.58 0.08
N ALA A 147 14.98 7.37 -0.44
CA ALA A 147 15.86 8.44 -0.91
C ALA A 147 15.28 9.18 -2.12
N LEU A 148 14.68 8.47 -3.07
CA LEU A 148 14.02 9.05 -4.25
C LEU A 148 12.83 9.95 -3.89
N GLY A 149 12.14 9.69 -2.78
CA GLY A 149 11.05 10.53 -2.28
C GLY A 149 11.50 11.66 -1.34
N SER A 150 12.79 11.76 -1.04
CA SER A 150 13.34 12.76 -0.14
C SER A 150 13.66 14.08 -0.88
N LYS A 151 13.15 15.19 -0.35
CA LYS A 151 13.45 16.52 -0.91
C LYS A 151 14.86 16.99 -0.60
N SER A 152 15.38 16.67 0.59
CA SER A 152 16.62 17.24 1.14
C SER A 152 17.28 16.33 2.19
N GLY A 153 17.15 15.03 2.06
CA GLY A 153 17.73 14.07 2.99
C GLY A 153 19.26 13.98 2.92
N GLY A 154 19.85 14.48 1.83
CA GLY A 154 21.31 14.42 1.61
C GLY A 154 21.78 13.02 1.20
N GLU A 155 20.89 12.18 0.69
CA GLU A 155 21.24 10.89 0.12
C GLU A 155 21.83 11.07 -1.28
N VAL A 156 22.85 10.27 -1.58
CA VAL A 156 23.30 10.03 -2.94
C VAL A 156 22.63 8.73 -3.36
N SER A 157 21.57 8.82 -4.13
CA SER A 157 20.90 7.65 -4.68
C SER A 157 21.34 7.45 -6.13
N PRO A 158 21.71 6.24 -6.53
CA PRO A 158 21.87 5.95 -7.94
C PRO A 158 20.51 6.12 -8.66
N PRO A 159 20.50 6.48 -9.94
CA PRO A 159 19.27 6.49 -10.71
C PRO A 159 18.64 5.08 -10.71
N PRO A 160 17.31 4.95 -10.75
CA PRO A 160 16.67 3.67 -10.92
C PRO A 160 17.07 3.08 -12.27
N GLU A 161 17.42 1.79 -12.28
CA GLU A 161 17.67 1.02 -13.50
C GLU A 161 16.37 0.65 -14.19
#